data_46b285323c66b4075cd3f93828daf4fd
#
_entry.id   46b285323c66b4075cd3f93828daf4fd
#
_cell.length_a   1.000
_cell.length_b   1.000
_cell.length_c   1.000
_cell.angle_alpha   90.00
_cell.angle_beta   90.00
_cell.angle_gamma   90.00
#
_symmetry.space_group_name_H-M   'P 1'
#
loop_
_entity.id
_entity.type
_entity.pdbx_description
1 polymer ?
#
loop_
_entity_poly.entity_id
_entity_poly.type
_entity_poly.pdbx_seq_one_letter_code
_entity_poly.pdbx_strand_id
1 'polypeptide(L)'
;GIVVNKDDLHKIYETGSGKIRLRGKVEVEKLKGGRKQLVITEIPYTMLGANIGKFLNDVASLIETKKTTDIVDISNQSSKEGIRIVLELKKDTDVENLTNMLYKKTRLEDTFGVNMLAVADGRPETLSLKQIIEYHVDFVFEITTRKYHTLLDKELEKQEVQEGLIKACDVIDLIIEILRGSKNREQVKKCLVEGITEGIKFKSKASEKAAAKLLFTERQANAILDMRLYKLIGLEIEALQAEHEETMKNIALYKDILDNYDSLSLIHI
;
A
#
# COMPACT_ATOMS: atom_id res chain seq x y z
N GLY A 1 -0.92 28.98 0.83
CA GLY A 1 -1.05 29.98 -0.23
C GLY A 1 -2.40 29.90 -0.92
N ILE A 2 -2.69 30.89 -1.72
CA ILE A 2 -3.97 31.01 -2.43
C ILE A 2 -3.74 30.74 -3.92
N VAL A 3 -4.53 29.85 -4.51
CA VAL A 3 -4.51 29.59 -5.96
C VAL A 3 -5.31 30.70 -6.65
N VAL A 4 -4.66 31.42 -7.56
CA VAL A 4 -5.26 32.57 -8.26
C VAL A 4 -6.06 32.15 -9.48
N ASN A 5 -5.51 31.21 -10.27
CA ASN A 5 -6.11 30.73 -11.52
C ASN A 5 -6.80 29.36 -11.32
N LYS A 6 -7.83 29.33 -10.47
CA LYS A 6 -8.56 28.12 -10.14
C LYS A 6 -9.21 27.45 -11.36
N ASP A 7 -9.64 28.25 -12.32
CA ASP A 7 -10.31 27.78 -13.53
C ASP A 7 -9.39 26.89 -14.42
N ASP A 8 -8.09 27.12 -14.34
CA ASP A 8 -7.10 26.32 -15.09
C ASP A 8 -6.85 24.94 -14.47
N LEU A 9 -7.26 24.70 -13.22
CA LEU A 9 -6.97 23.43 -12.50
C LEU A 9 -7.58 22.23 -13.20
N HIS A 10 -8.81 22.35 -13.72
CA HIS A 10 -9.47 21.27 -14.44
C HIS A 10 -8.62 20.80 -15.63
N LYS A 11 -8.18 21.74 -16.44
CA LYS A 11 -7.32 21.45 -17.60
C LYS A 11 -5.97 20.85 -17.19
N ILE A 12 -5.38 21.33 -16.09
CA ILE A 12 -4.12 20.80 -15.55
C ILE A 12 -4.29 19.35 -15.12
N TYR A 13 -5.39 19.01 -14.46
CA TYR A 13 -5.67 17.64 -14.04
C TYR A 13 -6.01 16.71 -15.21
N GLU A 14 -6.61 17.24 -16.28
CA GLU A 14 -6.87 16.48 -17.51
C GLU A 14 -5.59 16.19 -18.32
N THR A 15 -4.68 17.17 -18.40
CA THR A 15 -3.49 17.07 -19.25
C THR A 15 -2.25 16.59 -18.51
N GLY A 16 -2.26 16.61 -17.18
CA GLY A 16 -1.10 16.32 -16.35
C GLY A 16 -0.02 17.40 -16.36
N SER A 17 -0.25 18.53 -17.01
CA SER A 17 0.73 19.62 -17.12
C SER A 17 0.09 21.00 -17.13
N GLY A 18 0.81 22.02 -16.65
CA GLY A 18 0.33 23.38 -16.64
C GLY A 18 1.04 24.27 -15.65
N LYS A 19 0.47 25.45 -15.42
CA LYS A 19 1.03 26.45 -14.50
C LYS A 19 -0.05 26.90 -13.51
N ILE A 20 0.25 26.83 -12.23
CA ILE A 20 -0.59 27.35 -11.15
C ILE A 20 0.05 28.62 -10.60
N ARG A 21 -0.73 29.69 -10.49
CA ARG A 21 -0.28 30.93 -9.82
C ARG A 21 -0.68 30.86 -8.35
N LEU A 22 0.30 30.97 -7.48
CA LEU A 22 0.16 30.89 -6.04
C LEU A 22 0.49 32.24 -5.40
N ARG A 23 -0.39 32.73 -4.55
CA ARG A 23 -0.16 33.91 -3.69
C ARG A 23 0.04 33.51 -2.25
N GLY A 24 0.93 34.22 -1.57
CA GLY A 24 1.00 34.19 -0.11
C GLY A 24 -0.26 34.77 0.51
N LYS A 25 -0.61 34.29 1.70
CA LYS A 25 -1.70 34.84 2.49
C LYS A 25 -1.18 35.99 3.33
N VAL A 26 -1.88 37.12 3.26
CA VAL A 26 -1.51 38.37 3.92
C VAL A 26 -2.65 38.83 4.81
N GLU A 27 -2.34 39.17 6.04
CA GLU A 27 -3.29 39.67 7.04
C GLU A 27 -2.86 41.04 7.52
N VAL A 28 -3.82 41.86 7.92
CA VAL A 28 -3.56 43.22 8.43
C VAL A 28 -3.83 43.25 9.91
N GLU A 29 -2.79 43.50 10.70
CA GLU A 29 -2.90 43.69 12.14
C GLU A 29 -2.83 45.18 12.50
N LYS A 30 -3.69 45.59 13.43
CA LYS A 30 -3.71 46.97 13.96
C LYS A 30 -2.84 47.05 15.20
N LEU A 31 -1.91 47.98 15.23
CA LEU A 31 -1.03 48.27 16.36
C LEU A 31 -1.55 49.43 17.20
N LYS A 32 -1.01 49.56 18.42
CA LYS A 32 -1.28 50.75 19.28
C LYS A 32 -0.89 52.04 18.56
N GLY A 33 -1.72 53.09 18.74
CA GLY A 33 -1.46 54.39 18.10
C GLY A 33 -1.91 54.52 16.64
N GLY A 34 -2.76 53.61 16.15
CA GLY A 34 -3.33 53.69 14.79
C GLY A 34 -2.38 53.23 13.68
N ARG A 35 -1.20 52.69 14.03
CA ARG A 35 -0.29 52.02 13.08
C ARG A 35 -0.85 50.69 12.65
N LYS A 36 -0.45 50.24 11.47
CA LYS A 36 -0.81 48.93 10.91
C LYS A 36 0.45 48.14 10.62
N GLN A 37 0.35 46.85 10.66
CA GLN A 37 1.38 45.95 10.12
C GLN A 37 0.75 44.94 9.18
N LEU A 38 1.50 44.51 8.19
CA LEU A 38 1.12 43.51 7.23
C LEU A 38 1.85 42.27 7.59
N VAL A 39 1.10 41.18 7.85
CA VAL A 39 1.63 39.91 8.30
C VAL A 39 1.39 38.86 7.22
N ILE A 40 2.47 38.26 6.74
CA ILE A 40 2.42 37.15 5.80
C ILE A 40 2.43 35.89 6.60
N THR A 41 1.31 35.14 6.57
CA THR A 41 1.08 33.92 7.32
C THR A 41 1.29 32.64 6.48
N GLU A 42 1.16 32.77 5.15
CA GLU A 42 1.44 31.70 4.22
C GLU A 42 2.21 32.23 3.00
N ILE A 43 3.11 31.43 2.48
CA ILE A 43 3.96 31.74 1.33
C ILE A 43 3.75 30.73 0.19
N PRO A 44 4.01 31.09 -1.08
CA PRO A 44 4.06 30.12 -2.17
C PRO A 44 5.09 29.03 -1.91
N TYR A 45 4.84 27.81 -2.36
CA TYR A 45 5.77 26.67 -2.21
C TYR A 45 7.15 26.92 -2.82
N THR A 46 7.22 27.78 -3.84
CA THR A 46 8.48 28.20 -4.48
C THR A 46 9.34 29.09 -3.59
N MET A 47 8.79 29.60 -2.49
CA MET A 47 9.47 30.54 -1.57
C MET A 47 10.01 29.87 -0.28
N LEU A 48 10.15 28.54 -0.26
CA LEU A 48 10.67 27.82 0.91
C LEU A 48 12.19 27.96 1.06
N GLY A 49 12.68 27.80 2.29
CA GLY A 49 14.10 27.79 2.62
C GLY A 49 14.81 29.13 2.34
N ALA A 50 15.94 29.10 1.63
CA ALA A 50 16.75 30.28 1.32
C ALA A 50 16.02 31.37 0.51
N ASN A 51 14.88 31.03 -0.11
CA ASN A 51 14.10 32.00 -0.88
C ASN A 51 13.31 32.99 -0.01
N ILE A 52 13.09 32.68 1.29
CA ILE A 52 12.53 33.64 2.24
C ILE A 52 13.50 34.83 2.40
N GLY A 53 14.81 34.53 2.57
CA GLY A 53 15.83 35.59 2.64
C GLY A 53 15.89 36.47 1.38
N LYS A 54 15.76 35.85 0.19
CA LYS A 54 15.67 36.59 -1.06
C LYS A 54 14.44 37.51 -1.11
N PHE A 55 13.28 37.00 -0.65
CA PHE A 55 12.06 37.84 -0.58
C PHE A 55 12.24 39.05 0.35
N LEU A 56 12.88 38.86 1.51
CA LEU A 56 13.17 39.96 2.43
C LEU A 56 14.08 41.02 1.76
N ASN A 57 15.11 40.58 1.03
CA ASN A 57 16.01 41.44 0.28
C ASN A 57 15.28 42.17 -0.87
N ASP A 58 14.37 41.45 -1.57
CA ASP A 58 13.56 42.08 -2.63
C ASP A 58 12.68 43.21 -2.07
N VAL A 59 12.06 42.99 -0.89
CA VAL A 59 11.26 44.04 -0.23
C VAL A 59 12.15 45.18 0.24
N ALA A 60 13.33 44.91 0.83
CA ALA A 60 14.30 45.94 1.22
C ALA A 60 14.73 46.78 0.01
N SER A 61 15.01 46.12 -1.13
CA SER A 61 15.33 46.85 -2.39
C SER A 61 14.20 47.72 -2.89
N LEU A 62 12.93 47.37 -2.68
CA LEU A 62 11.80 48.22 -3.03
C LEU A 62 11.77 49.51 -2.18
N ILE A 63 12.20 49.42 -0.92
CA ILE A 63 12.31 50.56 -0.01
C ILE A 63 13.49 51.46 -0.42
N GLU A 64 14.67 50.85 -0.61
CA GLU A 64 15.91 51.56 -0.98
C GLU A 64 15.79 52.28 -2.32
N THR A 65 15.17 51.64 -3.32
CA THR A 65 14.91 52.21 -4.65
C THR A 65 13.74 53.22 -4.67
N LYS A 66 13.17 53.52 -3.50
CA LYS A 66 12.03 54.46 -3.33
C LYS A 66 10.79 54.07 -4.17
N LYS A 67 10.63 52.79 -4.52
CA LYS A 67 9.41 52.29 -5.17
C LYS A 67 8.23 52.24 -4.22
N THR A 68 8.51 52.12 -2.92
CA THR A 68 7.55 52.33 -1.85
C THR A 68 8.21 53.08 -0.70
N THR A 69 7.44 53.93 -0.06
CA THR A 69 7.84 54.62 1.18
C THR A 69 6.97 54.21 2.36
N ASP A 70 6.08 53.27 2.16
CA ASP A 70 5.02 52.91 3.10
C ASP A 70 5.46 51.89 4.15
N ILE A 71 6.53 51.15 3.86
CA ILE A 71 7.12 50.17 4.76
C ILE A 71 8.21 50.85 5.59
N VAL A 72 8.12 50.67 6.91
CA VAL A 72 9.07 51.24 7.87
C VAL A 72 10.14 50.18 8.23
N ASP A 73 9.70 48.96 8.46
CA ASP A 73 10.58 47.85 8.85
C ASP A 73 10.03 46.52 8.35
N ILE A 74 10.94 45.56 8.19
CA ILE A 74 10.60 44.19 7.82
C ILE A 74 11.34 43.21 8.71
N SER A 75 10.60 42.27 9.30
CA SER A 75 11.15 41.23 10.18
C SER A 75 10.59 39.86 9.91
N ASN A 76 11.42 38.83 10.03
CA ASN A 76 11.01 37.46 9.98
C ASN A 76 10.86 36.88 11.40
N GLN A 77 9.62 36.68 11.80
CA GLN A 77 9.23 36.15 13.11
C GLN A 77 8.75 34.70 13.02
N SER A 78 9.04 34.00 11.90
CA SER A 78 8.62 32.62 11.70
C SER A 78 9.24 31.70 12.77
N SER A 79 8.46 30.75 13.26
CA SER A 79 8.83 29.83 14.32
C SER A 79 8.31 28.41 14.01
N LYS A 80 8.38 27.52 14.99
CA LYS A 80 7.77 26.17 14.91
C LYS A 80 6.24 26.22 14.74
N GLU A 81 5.60 27.33 15.10
CA GLU A 81 4.16 27.55 14.98
C GLU A 81 3.73 27.91 13.55
N GLY A 82 4.68 28.33 12.71
CA GLY A 82 4.40 28.66 11.31
C GLY A 82 5.18 29.84 10.76
N ILE A 83 4.81 30.21 9.55
CA ILE A 83 5.37 31.38 8.84
C ILE A 83 4.75 32.67 9.42
N ARG A 84 5.60 33.58 9.80
CA ARG A 84 5.21 34.93 10.24
C ARG A 84 6.26 35.93 9.78
N ILE A 85 6.00 36.61 8.66
CA ILE A 85 6.83 37.69 8.15
C ILE A 85 6.04 39.01 8.33
N VAL A 86 6.61 39.93 9.05
CA VAL A 86 5.95 41.17 9.46
C VAL A 86 6.57 42.35 8.75
N LEU A 87 5.73 43.18 8.12
CA LEU A 87 6.08 44.46 7.53
C LEU A 87 5.36 45.55 8.34
N GLU A 88 6.12 46.39 9.03
CA GLU A 88 5.57 47.57 9.72
C GLU A 88 5.27 48.68 8.73
N LEU A 89 4.06 49.26 8.82
CA LEU A 89 3.59 50.24 7.86
C LEU A 89 3.50 51.62 8.49
N LYS A 90 3.60 52.67 7.65
CA LYS A 90 3.26 54.05 8.04
C LYS A 90 1.75 54.17 8.32
N LYS A 91 1.38 55.18 9.09
CA LYS A 91 0.01 55.37 9.60
C LYS A 91 -1.06 55.45 8.49
N ASP A 92 -0.77 56.12 7.38
CA ASP A 92 -1.75 56.41 6.31
C ASP A 92 -1.52 55.55 5.05
N THR A 93 -0.88 54.37 5.21
CA THR A 93 -0.57 53.47 4.09
C THR A 93 -1.84 52.88 3.50
N ASP A 94 -1.96 52.95 2.16
CA ASP A 94 -2.93 52.15 1.40
C ASP A 94 -2.46 50.69 1.31
N VAL A 95 -3.03 49.88 2.20
CA VAL A 95 -2.65 48.47 2.37
C VAL A 95 -2.96 47.66 1.13
N GLU A 96 -4.05 47.94 0.44
CA GLU A 96 -4.46 47.17 -0.73
C GLU A 96 -3.49 47.39 -1.89
N ASN A 97 -3.16 48.63 -2.19
CA ASN A 97 -2.19 48.97 -3.23
C ASN A 97 -0.80 48.44 -2.90
N LEU A 98 -0.37 48.54 -1.65
CA LEU A 98 0.90 47.97 -1.22
C LEU A 98 0.94 46.45 -1.40
N THR A 99 -0.09 45.73 -0.99
CA THR A 99 -0.20 44.29 -1.14
C THR A 99 -0.18 43.87 -2.62
N ASN A 100 -0.92 44.56 -3.46
CA ASN A 100 -0.92 44.34 -4.91
C ASN A 100 0.47 44.61 -5.55
N MET A 101 1.18 45.62 -5.04
CA MET A 101 2.55 45.88 -5.49
C MET A 101 3.51 44.77 -5.06
N LEU A 102 3.41 44.27 -3.83
CA LEU A 102 4.22 43.14 -3.36
C LEU A 102 3.98 41.90 -4.22
N TYR A 103 2.73 41.55 -4.54
CA TYR A 103 2.42 40.46 -5.45
C TYR A 103 3.05 40.62 -6.84
N LYS A 104 3.07 41.85 -7.38
CA LYS A 104 3.60 42.13 -8.74
C LYS A 104 5.13 42.22 -8.80
N LYS A 105 5.77 42.63 -7.70
CA LYS A 105 7.21 42.97 -7.70
C LYS A 105 8.09 42.03 -6.91
N THR A 106 7.49 41.08 -6.17
CA THR A 106 8.21 40.10 -5.37
C THR A 106 7.68 38.69 -5.65
N ARG A 107 8.31 37.71 -5.06
CA ARG A 107 7.86 36.29 -5.15
C ARG A 107 6.68 35.97 -4.25
N LEU A 108 6.03 36.95 -3.64
CA LEU A 108 4.82 36.71 -2.85
C LEU A 108 3.66 36.18 -3.71
N GLU A 109 3.67 36.48 -5.02
CA GLU A 109 2.96 35.70 -6.04
C GLU A 109 3.99 35.05 -6.96
N ASP A 110 3.88 33.73 -7.14
CA ASP A 110 4.79 33.01 -8.01
C ASP A 110 4.05 31.89 -8.79
N THR A 111 4.67 31.45 -9.86
CA THR A 111 4.12 30.41 -10.72
C THR A 111 4.74 29.08 -10.40
N PHE A 112 3.90 28.10 -10.08
CA PHE A 112 4.28 26.71 -9.89
C PHE A 112 3.98 25.93 -11.17
N GLY A 113 5.01 25.35 -11.78
CA GLY A 113 4.87 24.44 -12.92
C GLY A 113 4.42 23.07 -12.45
N VAL A 114 3.26 22.63 -12.93
CA VAL A 114 2.77 21.26 -12.71
C VAL A 114 3.25 20.38 -13.85
N ASN A 115 3.84 19.26 -13.52
CA ASN A 115 4.20 18.19 -14.47
C ASN A 115 4.01 16.84 -13.75
N MET A 116 2.92 16.16 -14.08
CA MET A 116 2.56 14.87 -13.51
C MET A 116 3.26 13.74 -14.26
N LEU A 117 4.59 13.81 -14.32
CA LEU A 117 5.42 12.77 -14.92
C LEU A 117 5.50 11.58 -13.98
N ALA A 118 5.10 10.41 -14.45
CA ALA A 118 5.17 9.15 -13.73
C ALA A 118 5.73 8.04 -14.63
N VAL A 119 6.16 6.94 -14.03
CA VAL A 119 6.52 5.74 -14.78
C VAL A 119 5.32 4.81 -14.78
N ALA A 120 4.71 4.63 -15.95
CA ALA A 120 3.61 3.71 -16.20
C ALA A 120 4.07 2.63 -17.17
N ASP A 121 3.84 1.36 -16.85
CA ASP A 121 4.26 0.20 -17.67
C ASP A 121 5.74 0.23 -18.10
N GLY A 122 6.60 0.71 -17.20
CA GLY A 122 8.06 0.82 -17.44
C GLY A 122 8.48 2.00 -18.33
N ARG A 123 7.57 2.92 -18.68
CA ARG A 123 7.84 4.11 -19.51
C ARG A 123 7.50 5.39 -18.76
N PRO A 124 8.32 6.45 -18.88
CA PRO A 124 7.99 7.75 -18.36
C PRO A 124 6.93 8.44 -19.24
N GLU A 125 5.79 8.78 -18.65
CA GLU A 125 4.69 9.45 -19.33
C GLU A 125 4.11 10.56 -18.45
N THR A 126 3.64 11.66 -19.09
CA THR A 126 2.88 12.69 -18.40
C THR A 126 1.42 12.27 -18.37
N LEU A 127 0.91 11.98 -17.19
CA LEU A 127 -0.41 11.41 -16.98
C LEU A 127 -1.39 12.45 -16.43
N SER A 128 -2.66 12.34 -16.80
CA SER A 128 -3.74 13.02 -16.12
C SER A 128 -3.94 12.49 -14.70
N LEU A 129 -4.56 13.25 -13.83
CA LEU A 129 -4.89 12.78 -12.48
C LEU A 129 -5.76 11.51 -12.53
N LYS A 130 -6.71 11.46 -13.46
CA LYS A 130 -7.56 10.29 -13.67
C LYS A 130 -6.73 9.06 -14.02
N GLN A 131 -5.83 9.17 -15.01
CA GLN A 131 -4.95 8.06 -15.40
C GLN A 131 -4.05 7.58 -14.26
N ILE A 132 -3.49 8.50 -13.45
CA ILE A 132 -2.69 8.12 -12.27
C ILE A 132 -3.51 7.28 -11.29
N ILE A 133 -4.76 7.66 -11.05
CA ILE A 133 -5.66 6.91 -10.17
C ILE A 133 -6.00 5.55 -10.79
N GLU A 134 -6.32 5.50 -12.08
CA GLU A 134 -6.62 4.27 -12.81
C GLU A 134 -5.44 3.28 -12.74
N TYR A 135 -4.23 3.70 -13.08
CA TYR A 135 -3.03 2.87 -12.96
C TYR A 135 -2.80 2.38 -11.53
N HIS A 136 -3.04 3.22 -10.53
CA HIS A 136 -2.90 2.81 -9.15
C HIS A 136 -3.93 1.75 -8.76
N VAL A 137 -5.19 1.93 -9.15
CA VAL A 137 -6.26 0.96 -8.89
C VAL A 137 -5.97 -0.38 -9.57
N ASP A 138 -5.60 -0.35 -10.85
CA ASP A 138 -5.26 -1.56 -11.61
C ASP A 138 -4.09 -2.32 -10.97
N PHE A 139 -3.05 -1.60 -10.54
CA PHE A 139 -1.92 -2.19 -9.82
C PHE A 139 -2.34 -2.85 -8.50
N VAL A 140 -3.19 -2.18 -7.72
CA VAL A 140 -3.71 -2.73 -6.46
C VAL A 140 -4.53 -3.99 -6.71
N PHE A 141 -5.36 -4.01 -7.75
CA PHE A 141 -6.10 -5.20 -8.15
C PHE A 141 -5.16 -6.36 -8.54
N GLU A 142 -4.16 -6.09 -9.36
CA GLU A 142 -3.20 -7.11 -9.80
C GLU A 142 -2.47 -7.74 -8.61
N ILE A 143 -1.91 -6.93 -7.72
CA ILE A 143 -1.15 -7.46 -6.58
C ILE A 143 -2.05 -8.19 -5.58
N THR A 144 -3.29 -7.74 -5.41
CA THR A 144 -4.26 -8.40 -4.52
C THR A 144 -4.70 -9.74 -5.09
N THR A 145 -5.04 -9.80 -6.36
CA THR A 145 -5.35 -11.04 -7.06
C THR A 145 -4.21 -12.05 -6.94
N ARG A 146 -2.98 -11.63 -7.21
CA ARG A 146 -1.77 -12.46 -7.07
C ARG A 146 -1.58 -12.95 -5.63
N LYS A 147 -1.82 -12.09 -4.65
CA LYS A 147 -1.76 -12.45 -3.22
C LYS A 147 -2.74 -13.57 -2.89
N TYR A 148 -4.01 -13.42 -3.27
CA TYR A 148 -5.04 -14.41 -2.94
C TYR A 148 -4.88 -15.71 -3.71
N HIS A 149 -4.40 -15.70 -4.96
CA HIS A 149 -3.99 -16.93 -5.64
C HIS A 149 -2.90 -17.68 -4.87
N THR A 150 -1.85 -16.97 -4.45
CA THR A 150 -0.77 -17.59 -3.67
C THR A 150 -1.25 -18.14 -2.32
N LEU A 151 -2.17 -17.46 -1.65
CA LEU A 151 -2.77 -17.95 -0.40
C LEU A 151 -3.65 -19.16 -0.64
N LEU A 152 -4.47 -19.15 -1.69
CA LEU A 152 -5.32 -20.26 -2.08
C LEU A 152 -4.49 -21.50 -2.40
N ASP A 153 -3.42 -21.37 -3.19
CA ASP A 153 -2.54 -22.49 -3.54
C ASP A 153 -1.94 -23.14 -2.28
N LYS A 154 -1.50 -22.32 -1.32
CA LYS A 154 -0.96 -22.82 -0.03
C LYS A 154 -2.02 -23.58 0.79
N GLU A 155 -3.24 -23.05 0.85
CA GLU A 155 -4.31 -23.74 1.58
C GLU A 155 -4.76 -25.03 0.87
N LEU A 156 -4.75 -25.07 -0.46
CA LEU A 156 -5.03 -26.29 -1.23
C LEU A 156 -3.94 -27.37 -1.02
N GLU A 157 -2.66 -26.96 -0.98
CA GLU A 157 -1.57 -27.88 -0.63
C GLU A 157 -1.71 -28.43 0.80
N LYS A 158 -2.12 -27.56 1.74
CA LYS A 158 -2.37 -27.92 3.13
C LYS A 158 -3.56 -28.88 3.25
N GLN A 159 -4.65 -28.59 2.54
CA GLN A 159 -5.83 -29.46 2.45
C GLN A 159 -5.45 -30.87 1.96
N GLU A 160 -4.69 -30.97 0.86
CA GLU A 160 -4.24 -32.24 0.30
C GLU A 160 -3.52 -33.10 1.36
N VAL A 161 -2.60 -32.47 2.10
CA VAL A 161 -1.84 -33.17 3.16
C VAL A 161 -2.76 -33.58 4.32
N GLN A 162 -3.63 -32.69 4.78
CA GLN A 162 -4.54 -32.98 5.89
C GLN A 162 -5.53 -34.11 5.57
N GLU A 163 -6.12 -34.11 4.37
CA GLU A 163 -7.00 -35.17 3.90
C GLU A 163 -6.27 -36.53 3.85
N GLY A 164 -5.01 -36.52 3.40
CA GLY A 164 -4.17 -37.71 3.40
C GLY A 164 -3.89 -38.24 4.80
N LEU A 165 -3.59 -37.34 5.75
CA LEU A 165 -3.33 -37.73 7.14
C LEU A 165 -4.61 -38.22 7.85
N ILE A 166 -5.75 -37.59 7.64
CA ILE A 166 -7.05 -38.04 8.18
C ILE A 166 -7.37 -39.43 7.65
N LYS A 167 -7.31 -39.64 6.32
CA LYS A 167 -7.51 -40.94 5.70
C LYS A 167 -6.51 -41.98 6.21
N ALA A 168 -5.26 -41.58 6.46
CA ALA A 168 -4.25 -42.48 7.01
C ALA A 168 -4.57 -42.90 8.45
N CYS A 169 -5.12 -42.02 9.27
CA CYS A 169 -5.55 -42.39 10.63
C CYS A 169 -6.65 -43.45 10.63
N ASP A 170 -7.59 -43.40 9.69
CA ASP A 170 -8.67 -44.41 9.57
C ASP A 170 -8.15 -45.81 9.19
N VAL A 171 -7.02 -45.87 8.48
CA VAL A 171 -6.42 -47.12 7.99
C VAL A 171 -5.04 -47.41 8.60
N ILE A 172 -4.79 -46.85 9.78
CA ILE A 172 -3.46 -46.86 10.39
C ILE A 172 -2.88 -48.25 10.60
N ASP A 173 -3.68 -49.22 10.99
CA ASP A 173 -3.24 -50.59 11.20
C ASP A 173 -2.70 -51.22 9.90
N LEU A 174 -3.35 -50.90 8.78
CA LEU A 174 -2.90 -51.34 7.46
C LEU A 174 -1.58 -50.67 7.07
N ILE A 175 -1.45 -49.37 7.35
CA ILE A 175 -0.20 -48.62 7.08
C ILE A 175 0.96 -49.17 7.93
N ILE A 176 0.71 -49.50 9.21
CA ILE A 176 1.71 -50.15 10.07
C ILE A 176 2.09 -51.52 9.52
N GLU A 177 1.13 -52.28 9.01
CA GLU A 177 1.40 -53.59 8.39
C GLU A 177 2.28 -53.41 7.14
N ILE A 178 2.00 -52.48 6.26
CA ILE A 178 2.81 -52.13 5.08
C ILE A 178 4.24 -51.74 5.51
N LEU A 179 4.38 -50.84 6.50
CA LEU A 179 5.67 -50.41 7.02
C LEU A 179 6.52 -51.58 7.54
N ARG A 180 5.92 -52.46 8.31
CA ARG A 180 6.61 -53.63 8.88
C ARG A 180 6.92 -54.74 7.85
N GLY A 181 6.10 -54.82 6.81
CA GLY A 181 6.26 -55.82 5.74
C GLY A 181 7.24 -55.39 4.64
N SER A 182 7.57 -54.13 4.56
CA SER A 182 8.42 -53.51 3.52
C SER A 182 9.90 -53.53 3.93
N LYS A 183 10.79 -53.53 2.94
CA LYS A 183 12.25 -53.54 3.14
C LYS A 183 12.86 -52.12 3.23
N ASN A 184 12.26 -51.15 2.60
CA ASN A 184 12.76 -49.78 2.55
C ASN A 184 11.63 -48.75 2.34
N ARG A 185 11.94 -47.45 2.54
CA ARG A 185 10.99 -46.35 2.40
C ARG A 185 10.38 -46.24 1.00
N GLU A 186 11.16 -46.51 -0.05
CA GLU A 186 10.69 -46.44 -1.43
C GLU A 186 9.60 -47.46 -1.74
N GLN A 187 9.74 -48.69 -1.21
CA GLN A 187 8.74 -49.76 -1.37
C GLN A 187 7.43 -49.37 -0.69
N VAL A 188 7.49 -48.79 0.51
CA VAL A 188 6.30 -48.23 1.18
C VAL A 188 5.65 -47.13 0.35
N LYS A 189 6.45 -46.17 -0.15
CA LYS A 189 5.95 -45.08 -0.97
C LYS A 189 5.26 -45.58 -2.24
N LYS A 190 5.85 -46.54 -2.95
CA LYS A 190 5.24 -47.14 -4.14
C LYS A 190 3.93 -47.85 -3.82
N CYS A 191 3.86 -48.55 -2.68
CA CYS A 191 2.63 -49.22 -2.22
C CYS A 191 1.54 -48.15 -1.93
N LEU A 192 1.87 -47.08 -1.22
CA LEU A 192 0.90 -46.05 -0.85
C LEU A 192 0.40 -45.23 -2.06
N VAL A 193 1.29 -44.95 -3.04
CA VAL A 193 0.96 -44.09 -4.20
C VAL A 193 0.41 -44.87 -5.37
N GLU A 194 1.09 -45.99 -5.74
CA GLU A 194 0.80 -46.76 -6.95
C GLU A 194 0.03 -48.05 -6.66
N GLY A 195 -0.16 -48.39 -5.39
CA GLY A 195 -0.82 -49.63 -4.99
C GLY A 195 0.02 -50.91 -5.25
N ILE A 196 1.34 -50.76 -5.47
CA ILE A 196 2.24 -51.88 -5.74
C ILE A 196 2.52 -52.64 -4.42
N THR A 197 2.03 -53.87 -4.30
CA THR A 197 2.16 -54.71 -3.10
C THR A 197 3.29 -55.74 -3.22
N GLU A 198 3.96 -55.81 -4.35
CA GLU A 198 4.98 -56.80 -4.65
C GLU A 198 6.18 -56.73 -3.69
N GLY A 199 6.52 -57.88 -3.09
CA GLY A 199 7.64 -57.98 -2.15
C GLY A 199 7.35 -57.49 -0.73
N ILE A 200 6.14 -57.04 -0.41
CA ILE A 200 5.68 -56.66 0.93
C ILE A 200 5.06 -57.90 1.61
N LYS A 201 5.40 -58.13 2.87
CA LYS A 201 4.83 -59.22 3.65
C LYS A 201 3.56 -58.76 4.36
N PHE A 202 2.40 -59.22 3.86
CA PHE A 202 1.09 -58.98 4.49
C PHE A 202 0.67 -60.13 5.40
N LYS A 203 -0.12 -59.83 6.42
CA LYS A 203 -0.72 -60.85 7.31
C LYS A 203 -1.85 -61.61 6.62
N SER A 204 -2.56 -60.96 5.70
CA SER A 204 -3.69 -61.57 4.97
C SER A 204 -3.77 -61.07 3.53
N LYS A 205 -4.39 -61.89 2.64
CA LYS A 205 -4.73 -61.45 1.27
C LYS A 205 -5.74 -60.31 1.24
N ALA A 206 -6.53 -60.13 2.29
CA ALA A 206 -7.47 -59.03 2.42
C ALA A 206 -6.73 -57.71 2.64
N SER A 207 -5.72 -57.69 3.52
CA SER A 207 -4.83 -56.53 3.75
C SER A 207 -4.08 -56.13 2.48
N GLU A 208 -3.56 -57.11 1.72
CA GLU A 208 -2.88 -56.87 0.45
C GLU A 208 -3.81 -56.17 -0.57
N LYS A 209 -5.05 -56.68 -0.74
CA LYS A 209 -6.04 -56.04 -1.62
C LYS A 209 -6.47 -54.68 -1.15
N ALA A 210 -6.55 -54.45 0.16
CA ALA A 210 -6.88 -53.15 0.71
C ALA A 210 -5.73 -52.14 0.49
N ALA A 211 -4.47 -52.57 0.68
CA ALA A 211 -3.29 -51.76 0.44
C ALA A 211 -3.19 -51.28 -1.01
N ALA A 212 -3.51 -52.13 -1.99
CA ALA A 212 -3.53 -51.78 -3.41
C ALA A 212 -4.56 -50.71 -3.79
N LYS A 213 -5.52 -50.40 -2.91
CA LYS A 213 -6.57 -49.40 -3.15
C LYS A 213 -6.36 -48.05 -2.43
N LEU A 214 -5.29 -47.89 -1.69
CA LEU A 214 -5.04 -46.70 -0.89
C LEU A 214 -4.84 -45.47 -1.77
N LEU A 215 -4.02 -45.54 -2.78
CA LEU A 215 -3.76 -44.54 -3.83
C LEU A 215 -3.65 -43.09 -3.29
N PHE A 216 -2.71 -42.88 -2.37
CA PHE A 216 -2.37 -41.55 -1.87
C PHE A 216 -1.55 -40.78 -2.90
N THR A 217 -1.57 -39.46 -2.82
CA THR A 217 -0.64 -38.65 -3.60
C THR A 217 0.79 -38.74 -3.04
N GLU A 218 1.80 -38.35 -3.83
CA GLU A 218 3.19 -38.36 -3.34
C GLU A 218 3.37 -37.49 -2.10
N ARG A 219 2.70 -36.31 -2.03
CA ARG A 219 2.72 -35.39 -0.87
C ARG A 219 2.12 -36.07 0.35
N GLN A 220 0.96 -36.68 0.18
CA GLN A 220 0.28 -37.44 1.25
C GLN A 220 1.14 -38.58 1.76
N ALA A 221 1.71 -39.38 0.87
CA ALA A 221 2.58 -40.49 1.23
C ALA A 221 3.84 -40.03 2.00
N ASN A 222 4.47 -38.95 1.59
CA ASN A 222 5.60 -38.38 2.31
C ASN A 222 5.18 -37.90 3.71
N ALA A 223 4.06 -37.14 3.81
CA ALA A 223 3.53 -36.68 5.10
C ALA A 223 3.20 -37.82 6.07
N ILE A 224 2.62 -38.91 5.55
CA ILE A 224 2.33 -40.12 6.32
C ILE A 224 3.62 -40.80 6.83
N LEU A 225 4.65 -40.88 5.96
CA LEU A 225 5.93 -41.47 6.33
C LEU A 225 6.74 -40.66 7.34
N ASP A 226 6.51 -39.35 7.37
CA ASP A 226 7.17 -38.43 8.30
C ASP A 226 6.32 -38.14 9.55
N MET A 227 5.11 -38.79 9.65
CA MET A 227 4.21 -38.60 10.77
C MET A 227 4.77 -39.22 12.05
N ARG A 228 4.71 -38.48 13.15
CA ARG A 228 5.14 -38.98 14.47
C ARG A 228 4.01 -39.77 15.13
N LEU A 229 4.38 -40.83 15.84
CA LEU A 229 3.41 -41.75 16.46
C LEU A 229 2.44 -41.09 17.43
N TYR A 230 2.86 -40.05 18.15
CA TYR A 230 1.96 -39.36 19.08
C TYR A 230 0.77 -38.63 18.38
N LYS A 231 0.89 -38.33 17.10
CA LYS A 231 -0.21 -37.75 16.29
C LYS A 231 -1.39 -38.70 16.09
N LEU A 232 -1.26 -39.94 16.50
CA LEU A 232 -2.32 -40.97 16.47
C LEU A 232 -3.18 -40.92 17.75
N ILE A 233 -2.91 -40.05 18.71
CA ILE A 233 -3.72 -39.89 19.90
C ILE A 233 -5.03 -39.18 19.51
N GLY A 234 -6.16 -39.61 20.07
CA GLY A 234 -7.49 -39.07 19.70
C GLY A 234 -7.59 -37.57 19.71
N LEU A 235 -7.04 -36.87 20.72
CA LEU A 235 -7.00 -35.41 20.80
C LEU A 235 -6.22 -34.75 19.63
N GLU A 236 -5.17 -35.39 19.15
CA GLU A 236 -4.39 -34.88 17.99
C GLU A 236 -5.16 -35.06 16.67
N ILE A 237 -5.96 -36.11 16.55
CA ILE A 237 -6.84 -36.34 15.39
C ILE A 237 -7.97 -35.32 15.37
N GLU A 238 -8.59 -35.04 16.52
CA GLU A 238 -9.60 -33.97 16.64
C GLU A 238 -9.00 -32.60 16.27
N ALA A 239 -7.78 -32.31 16.73
CA ALA A 239 -7.07 -31.06 16.38
C ALA A 239 -6.78 -30.99 14.86
N LEU A 240 -6.39 -32.11 14.23
CA LEU A 240 -6.19 -32.17 12.78
C LEU A 240 -7.49 -31.93 12.00
N GLN A 241 -8.61 -32.47 12.47
CA GLN A 241 -9.92 -32.25 11.85
C GLN A 241 -10.36 -30.79 11.98
N ALA A 242 -10.19 -30.18 13.16
CA ALA A 242 -10.48 -28.77 13.37
C ALA A 242 -9.61 -27.85 12.47
N GLU A 243 -8.33 -28.17 12.33
CA GLU A 243 -7.42 -27.46 11.44
C GLU A 243 -7.84 -27.61 9.96
N HIS A 244 -8.31 -28.79 9.57
CA HIS A 244 -8.84 -29.03 8.21
C HIS A 244 -10.11 -28.21 7.95
N GLU A 245 -11.03 -28.12 8.92
CA GLU A 245 -12.23 -27.29 8.79
C GLU A 245 -11.87 -25.80 8.61
N GLU A 246 -10.87 -25.30 9.33
CA GLU A 246 -10.37 -23.94 9.16
C GLU A 246 -9.76 -23.74 7.78
N THR A 247 -8.95 -24.68 7.31
CA THR A 247 -8.38 -24.68 5.95
C THR A 247 -9.49 -24.61 4.90
N MET A 248 -10.57 -25.39 5.04
CA MET A 248 -11.70 -25.37 4.13
C MET A 248 -12.44 -24.01 4.12
N LYS A 249 -12.59 -23.37 5.29
CA LYS A 249 -13.15 -22.02 5.39
C LYS A 249 -12.29 -20.97 4.67
N ASN A 250 -10.95 -21.06 4.84
CA ASN A 250 -10.01 -20.17 4.17
C ASN A 250 -10.05 -20.35 2.65
N ILE A 251 -10.10 -21.60 2.15
CA ILE A 251 -10.25 -21.90 0.73
C ILE A 251 -11.53 -21.30 0.16
N ALA A 252 -12.65 -21.47 0.85
CA ALA A 252 -13.94 -20.90 0.43
C ALA A 252 -13.88 -19.37 0.39
N LEU A 253 -13.31 -18.75 1.41
CA LEU A 253 -13.12 -17.30 1.48
C LEU A 253 -12.23 -16.77 0.34
N TYR A 254 -11.08 -17.41 0.09
CA TYR A 254 -10.16 -16.94 -0.96
C TYR A 254 -10.73 -17.14 -2.36
N LYS A 255 -11.51 -18.20 -2.60
CA LYS A 255 -12.25 -18.39 -3.84
C LYS A 255 -13.32 -17.32 -4.03
N ASP A 256 -14.11 -17.02 -2.99
CA ASP A 256 -15.12 -15.95 -3.06
C ASP A 256 -14.48 -14.59 -3.37
N ILE A 257 -13.36 -14.26 -2.74
CA ILE A 257 -12.61 -13.02 -3.01
C ILE A 257 -12.12 -12.96 -4.46
N LEU A 258 -11.63 -14.08 -5.02
CA LEU A 258 -11.11 -14.13 -6.38
C LEU A 258 -12.21 -14.14 -7.45
N ASP A 259 -13.36 -14.73 -7.15
CA ASP A 259 -14.48 -14.86 -8.08
C ASP A 259 -15.37 -13.59 -8.09
N ASN A 260 -15.36 -12.79 -7.00
CA ASN A 260 -16.19 -11.60 -6.83
C ASN A 260 -15.36 -10.32 -6.86
N TYR A 261 -15.50 -9.53 -7.93
CA TYR A 261 -14.87 -8.22 -8.07
C TYR A 261 -15.16 -7.27 -6.89
N ASP A 262 -16.40 -7.28 -6.40
CA ASP A 262 -16.81 -6.44 -5.26
C ASP A 262 -16.09 -6.84 -3.96
N SER A 263 -15.89 -8.13 -3.72
CA SER A 263 -15.13 -8.62 -2.57
C SER A 263 -13.66 -8.19 -2.62
N LEU A 264 -13.04 -8.23 -3.81
CA LEU A 264 -11.69 -7.71 -4.04
C LEU A 264 -11.59 -6.20 -3.80
N SER A 265 -12.60 -5.43 -4.20
CA SER A 265 -12.67 -3.98 -4.05
C SER A 265 -12.80 -3.56 -2.59
N LEU A 266 -13.64 -4.23 -1.80
CA LEU A 266 -13.92 -3.91 -0.39
C LEU A 266 -12.73 -4.14 0.55
N ILE A 267 -11.77 -4.98 0.18
CA ILE A 267 -10.59 -5.29 1.01
C ILE A 267 -9.60 -4.10 1.07
N HIS A 268 -9.73 -3.12 0.16
CA HIS A 268 -8.79 -2.00 0.00
C HIS A 268 -9.42 -0.60 0.20
N ILE A 269 -10.68 -0.53 0.61
CA ILE A 269 -11.30 0.68 1.11
C ILE A 269 -11.27 0.64 2.63
#